data_22230ab558be6c6313dc3f0876769d0d
#
_entry.id   22230ab558be6c6313dc3f0876769d0d
#
_cell.length_a   1.000
_cell.length_b   1.000
_cell.length_c   1.000
_cell.angle_alpha   90.00
_cell.angle_beta   90.00
_cell.angle_gamma   90.00
#
_symmetry.space_group_name_H-M   'P 1'
#
loop_
_entity.id
_entity.type
_entity.pdbx_description
1 polymer ?
#
loop_
_entity_poly.entity_id
_entity_poly.type
_entity_poly.pdbx_seq_one_letter_code
_entity_poly.pdbx_strand_id
1 'polypeptide(L)'
;MREQLGRPMRGVVGIAARCVCGNPTVVATEPRLPESAGSTPFPTFYYLTHPGATAAMSALEAGQVMREFTELLETDAEVAAAYRAAHEAYLSDRAVYGEVPEIEGVSAGGMPTRVKCLHALAGHALAAGPGVNPIGDLALARGDWSPERCTRSRGGRVTVTLAAWGVSPSSRSRSRSPHS
;
A
#
# COMPACT_ATOMS: atom_id res chain seq x y z
N MET A 1 -8.00 -14.39 -3.89
CA MET A 1 -7.50 -13.37 -4.84
C MET A 1 -8.14 -13.45 -6.22
N ARG A 2 -8.17 -14.61 -6.89
CA ARG A 2 -8.87 -14.76 -8.19
C ARG A 2 -10.33 -14.30 -8.13
N GLU A 3 -11.03 -14.58 -7.03
CA GLU A 3 -12.42 -14.14 -6.79
C GLU A 3 -12.55 -12.63 -6.55
N GLN A 4 -11.52 -11.99 -5.98
CA GLN A 4 -11.56 -10.54 -5.69
C GLN A 4 -11.29 -9.67 -6.91
N LEU A 5 -10.43 -10.14 -7.81
CA LEU A 5 -9.96 -9.35 -8.97
C LEU A 5 -10.55 -9.82 -10.30
N GLY A 6 -11.32 -10.93 -10.31
CA GLY A 6 -11.87 -11.53 -11.53
C GLY A 6 -10.84 -12.10 -12.52
N ARG A 7 -9.54 -12.01 -12.17
CA ARG A 7 -8.42 -12.50 -12.99
C ARG A 7 -7.28 -13.03 -12.10
N PRO A 8 -6.45 -13.97 -12.59
CA PRO A 8 -5.24 -14.38 -11.90
C PRO A 8 -4.24 -13.21 -11.87
N MET A 9 -3.64 -12.96 -10.72
CA MET A 9 -2.48 -12.07 -10.64
C MET A 9 -1.20 -12.83 -10.95
N ARG A 10 -0.29 -12.17 -11.67
CA ARG A 10 1.06 -12.67 -11.96
C ARG A 10 2.06 -12.05 -10.99
N GLY A 11 3.16 -12.75 -10.72
CA GLY A 11 4.26 -12.23 -9.93
C GLY A 11 3.91 -11.87 -8.48
N VAL A 12 2.93 -12.54 -7.86
CA VAL A 12 2.62 -12.31 -6.45
C VAL A 12 3.63 -13.04 -5.59
N VAL A 13 4.39 -12.30 -4.79
CA VAL A 13 5.40 -12.85 -3.86
C VAL A 13 4.89 -12.99 -2.44
N GLY A 14 3.82 -12.28 -2.07
CA GLY A 14 3.25 -12.39 -0.73
C GLY A 14 1.97 -11.58 -0.54
N ILE A 15 1.34 -11.76 0.62
CA ILE A 15 0.24 -10.94 1.09
C ILE A 15 0.82 -9.93 2.06
N ALA A 16 0.78 -8.64 1.70
CA ALA A 16 1.36 -7.57 2.48
C ALA A 16 0.41 -7.03 3.56
N ALA A 17 -0.91 -7.09 3.33
CA ALA A 17 -1.91 -6.71 4.32
C ALA A 17 -3.20 -7.53 4.19
N ARG A 18 -3.93 -7.64 5.31
CA ARG A 18 -5.24 -8.30 5.39
C ARG A 18 -6.25 -7.42 6.13
N CYS A 19 -7.53 -7.53 5.80
CA CYS A 19 -8.59 -6.98 6.61
C CYS A 19 -8.93 -7.90 7.80
N VAL A 20 -9.71 -7.41 8.74
CA VAL A 20 -10.17 -8.18 9.92
C VAL A 20 -10.93 -9.47 9.57
N CYS A 21 -11.52 -9.57 8.39
CA CYS A 21 -12.17 -10.79 7.90
C CYS A 21 -11.16 -11.82 7.33
N GLY A 22 -9.85 -11.55 7.39
CA GLY A 22 -8.78 -12.40 6.88
C GLY A 22 -8.54 -12.31 5.36
N ASN A 23 -9.36 -11.58 4.62
CA ASN A 23 -9.16 -11.41 3.18
C ASN A 23 -7.91 -10.56 2.88
N PRO A 24 -7.13 -10.87 1.86
CA PRO A 24 -6.05 -10.01 1.40
C PRO A 24 -6.56 -8.62 1.04
N THR A 25 -5.90 -7.58 1.53
CA THR A 25 -6.14 -6.20 1.14
C THR A 25 -5.07 -5.70 0.20
N VAL A 26 -3.83 -6.11 0.43
CA VAL A 26 -2.67 -5.76 -0.38
C VAL A 26 -1.84 -7.00 -0.64
N VAL A 27 -1.34 -7.14 -1.83
CA VAL A 27 -0.33 -8.13 -2.19
C VAL A 27 0.96 -7.44 -2.60
N ALA A 28 2.10 -8.06 -2.29
CA ALA A 28 3.39 -7.70 -2.85
C ALA A 28 3.61 -8.46 -4.17
N THR A 29 4.19 -7.78 -5.15
CA THR A 29 4.45 -8.34 -6.48
C THR A 29 5.94 -8.27 -6.80
N GLU A 30 6.39 -9.16 -7.67
CA GLU A 30 7.75 -9.07 -8.21
C GLU A 30 7.97 -7.74 -8.94
N PRO A 31 9.17 -7.13 -8.83
CA PRO A 31 9.50 -5.92 -9.57
C PRO A 31 9.64 -6.16 -11.08
N ARG A 32 9.66 -7.41 -11.50
CA ARG A 32 9.66 -7.85 -12.89
C ARG A 32 8.64 -8.98 -13.07
N LEU A 33 7.57 -8.70 -13.81
CA LEU A 33 6.50 -9.67 -14.01
C LEU A 33 6.87 -10.67 -15.10
N PRO A 34 6.66 -11.99 -14.87
CA PRO A 34 6.85 -13.00 -15.89
C PRO A 34 5.79 -12.88 -16.99
N GLU A 35 6.21 -12.92 -18.24
CA GLU A 35 5.36 -12.94 -19.43
C GLU A 35 5.73 -14.11 -20.34
N SER A 36 4.82 -14.49 -21.21
CA SER A 36 5.02 -15.61 -22.15
C SER A 36 6.12 -15.34 -23.19
N ALA A 37 6.44 -14.06 -23.46
CA ALA A 37 7.42 -13.61 -24.43
C ALA A 37 8.60 -12.86 -23.80
N GLY A 38 8.79 -12.95 -22.47
CA GLY A 38 9.83 -12.23 -21.75
C GLY A 38 9.39 -11.84 -20.35
N SER A 39 9.87 -10.69 -19.87
CA SER A 39 9.50 -10.17 -18.56
C SER A 39 9.38 -8.64 -18.62
N THR A 40 8.38 -8.09 -17.94
CA THR A 40 8.09 -6.66 -17.93
C THR A 40 8.45 -6.04 -16.60
N PRO A 41 9.25 -4.94 -16.57
CA PRO A 41 9.48 -4.14 -15.39
C PRO A 41 8.15 -3.64 -14.81
N PHE A 42 7.95 -3.82 -13.51
CA PHE A 42 6.68 -3.48 -12.86
C PHE A 42 6.93 -2.67 -11.59
N PRO A 43 6.74 -1.34 -11.64
CA PRO A 43 7.05 -0.48 -10.50
C PRO A 43 6.07 -0.61 -9.34
N THR A 44 4.83 -1.12 -9.57
CA THR A 44 3.80 -1.24 -8.53
C THR A 44 4.07 -2.47 -7.68
N PHE A 45 4.84 -2.31 -6.60
CA PHE A 45 5.17 -3.38 -5.67
C PHE A 45 4.00 -3.77 -4.75
N TYR A 46 3.31 -2.78 -4.16
CA TYR A 46 2.12 -2.99 -3.35
C TYR A 46 0.85 -2.79 -4.16
N TYR A 47 0.12 -3.87 -4.39
CA TYR A 47 -1.09 -3.88 -5.22
C TYR A 47 -2.34 -4.04 -4.35
N LEU A 48 -3.23 -3.03 -4.37
CA LEU A 48 -4.50 -3.05 -3.64
C LEU A 48 -5.47 -4.04 -4.30
N THR A 49 -5.96 -5.01 -3.54
CA THR A 49 -6.79 -6.12 -4.07
C THR A 49 -8.18 -6.19 -3.47
N HIS A 50 -8.43 -5.56 -2.33
CA HIS A 50 -9.73 -5.64 -1.66
C HIS A 50 -10.78 -4.80 -2.39
N PRO A 51 -11.92 -5.39 -2.83
CA PRO A 51 -12.92 -4.68 -3.65
C PRO A 51 -13.45 -3.40 -3.00
N GLY A 52 -13.74 -3.43 -1.68
CA GLY A 52 -14.20 -2.26 -0.94
C GLY A 52 -13.15 -1.14 -0.89
N ALA A 53 -11.88 -1.49 -0.63
CA ALA A 53 -10.79 -0.53 -0.64
C ALA A 53 -10.58 0.07 -2.05
N THR A 54 -10.62 -0.78 -3.07
CA THR A 54 -10.50 -0.34 -4.47
C THR A 54 -11.63 0.61 -4.86
N ALA A 55 -12.88 0.29 -4.50
CA ALA A 55 -14.03 1.14 -4.77
C ALA A 55 -13.93 2.50 -4.06
N ALA A 56 -13.47 2.51 -2.78
CA ALA A 56 -13.27 3.75 -2.04
C ALA A 56 -12.21 4.64 -2.69
N MET A 57 -11.07 4.07 -3.09
CA MET A 57 -10.02 4.82 -3.79
C MET A 57 -10.48 5.34 -5.15
N SER A 58 -11.23 4.53 -5.92
CA SER A 58 -11.82 4.96 -7.19
C SER A 58 -12.78 6.12 -7.04
N ALA A 59 -13.60 6.14 -5.98
CA ALA A 59 -14.51 7.25 -5.69
C ALA A 59 -13.76 8.55 -5.37
N LEU A 60 -12.67 8.47 -4.59
CA LEU A 60 -11.83 9.63 -4.29
C LEU A 60 -11.08 10.14 -5.54
N GLU A 61 -10.58 9.26 -6.39
CA GLU A 61 -9.93 9.63 -7.65
C GLU A 61 -10.90 10.34 -8.60
N ALA A 62 -12.15 9.84 -8.71
CA ALA A 62 -13.20 10.50 -9.48
C ALA A 62 -13.59 11.89 -8.90
N GLY A 63 -13.49 12.07 -7.57
CA GLY A 63 -13.72 13.32 -6.85
C GLY A 63 -12.56 14.32 -6.90
N GLN A 64 -11.54 14.11 -7.72
CA GLN A 64 -10.37 14.98 -7.87
C GLN A 64 -9.50 15.16 -6.61
N VAL A 65 -9.62 14.27 -5.63
CA VAL A 65 -8.84 14.33 -4.38
C VAL A 65 -7.33 14.27 -4.61
N MET A 66 -6.88 13.65 -5.69
CA MET A 66 -5.46 13.61 -6.05
C MET A 66 -4.87 15.00 -6.30
N ARG A 67 -5.67 15.94 -6.84
CA ARG A 67 -5.23 17.33 -7.03
C ARG A 67 -5.10 18.03 -5.68
N GLU A 68 -6.10 17.89 -4.80
CA GLU A 68 -6.06 18.46 -3.45
C GLU A 68 -4.82 17.97 -2.67
N PHE A 69 -4.51 16.67 -2.76
CA PHE A 69 -3.34 16.11 -2.09
C PHE A 69 -2.02 16.54 -2.75
N THR A 70 -2.00 16.81 -4.06
CA THR A 70 -0.82 17.39 -4.69
C THR A 70 -0.58 18.83 -4.23
N GLU A 71 -1.64 19.65 -4.14
CA GLU A 71 -1.58 21.00 -3.58
C GLU A 71 -1.14 20.98 -2.10
N LEU A 72 -1.55 19.98 -1.32
CA LEU A 72 -1.08 19.80 0.06
C LEU A 72 0.43 19.58 0.11
N LEU A 73 1.01 18.79 -0.81
CA LEU A 73 2.47 18.60 -0.88
C LEU A 73 3.23 19.88 -1.22
N GLU A 74 2.59 20.86 -1.88
CA GLU A 74 3.20 22.16 -2.21
C GLU A 74 3.12 23.14 -1.03
N THR A 75 2.10 23.01 -0.18
CA THR A 75 1.79 23.98 0.89
C THR A 75 2.24 23.51 2.28
N ASP A 76 2.43 22.20 2.49
CA ASP A 76 2.84 21.61 3.77
C ASP A 76 4.19 20.89 3.62
N ALA A 77 5.24 21.53 4.11
CA ALA A 77 6.61 21.02 4.02
C ALA A 77 6.83 19.74 4.84
N GLU A 78 6.10 19.54 5.94
CA GLU A 78 6.21 18.34 6.78
C GLU A 78 5.59 17.15 6.06
N VAL A 79 4.39 17.31 5.49
CA VAL A 79 3.73 16.27 4.67
C VAL A 79 4.59 15.94 3.46
N ALA A 80 5.17 16.96 2.79
CA ALA A 80 6.05 16.73 1.64
C ALA A 80 7.33 15.96 2.03
N ALA A 81 7.92 16.25 3.20
CA ALA A 81 9.07 15.52 3.70
C ALA A 81 8.73 14.06 4.05
N ALA A 82 7.60 13.83 4.73
CA ALA A 82 7.11 12.50 5.04
C ALA A 82 6.78 11.69 3.77
N TYR A 83 6.24 12.35 2.74
CA TYR A 83 5.94 11.71 1.46
C TYR A 83 7.22 11.30 0.69
N ARG A 84 8.30 12.09 0.79
CA ARG A 84 9.62 11.68 0.27
C ARG A 84 10.18 10.48 1.05
N ALA A 85 10.05 10.46 2.36
CA ALA A 85 10.45 9.31 3.17
C ALA A 85 9.64 8.05 2.81
N ALA A 86 8.33 8.19 2.52
CA ALA A 86 7.51 7.11 2.02
C ALA A 86 8.01 6.55 0.67
N HIS A 87 8.49 7.41 -0.22
CA HIS A 87 9.10 7.00 -1.47
C HIS A 87 10.34 6.12 -1.24
N GLU A 88 11.25 6.54 -0.37
CA GLU A 88 12.46 5.77 -0.06
C GLU A 88 12.13 4.43 0.62
N ALA A 89 11.17 4.41 1.54
CA ALA A 89 10.70 3.18 2.16
C ALA A 89 10.14 2.21 1.13
N TYR A 90 9.33 2.69 0.19
CA TYR A 90 8.77 1.87 -0.89
C TYR A 90 9.85 1.26 -1.78
N LEU A 91 10.88 2.03 -2.15
CA LEU A 91 12.01 1.54 -2.96
C LEU A 91 12.80 0.47 -2.21
N SER A 92 13.06 0.70 -0.92
CA SER A 92 13.76 -0.25 -0.04
C SER A 92 13.01 -1.58 0.08
N ASP A 93 11.68 -1.53 0.30
CA ASP A 93 10.85 -2.73 0.41
C ASP A 93 10.85 -3.54 -0.88
N ARG A 94 10.75 -2.86 -2.03
CA ARG A 94 10.78 -3.52 -3.34
C ARG A 94 12.14 -4.13 -3.66
N ALA A 95 13.24 -3.48 -3.30
CA ALA A 95 14.60 -3.93 -3.58
C ALA A 95 14.93 -5.30 -2.95
N VAL A 96 14.25 -5.67 -1.85
CA VAL A 96 14.37 -7.01 -1.25
C VAL A 96 14.01 -8.13 -2.23
N TYR A 97 13.14 -7.85 -3.21
CA TYR A 97 12.67 -8.82 -4.22
C TYR A 97 13.41 -8.75 -5.55
N GLY A 98 14.42 -7.91 -5.63
CA GLY A 98 15.32 -7.80 -6.78
C GLY A 98 15.43 -6.37 -7.32
N GLU A 99 16.57 -6.10 -7.90
CA GLU A 99 16.85 -4.83 -8.57
C GLU A 99 16.47 -4.92 -10.04
N VAL A 100 15.81 -3.89 -10.54
CA VAL A 100 15.37 -3.78 -11.93
C VAL A 100 15.77 -2.38 -12.43
N PRO A 101 16.86 -2.27 -13.20
CA PRO A 101 17.41 -0.98 -13.61
C PRO A 101 16.43 -0.06 -14.33
N GLU A 102 15.48 -0.62 -15.09
CA GLU A 102 14.49 0.14 -15.85
C GLU A 102 13.48 0.90 -14.96
N ILE A 103 13.38 0.53 -13.68
CA ILE A 103 12.50 1.19 -12.70
C ILE A 103 13.28 1.66 -11.47
N GLU A 104 14.60 1.81 -11.58
CA GLU A 104 15.43 2.40 -10.53
C GLU A 104 14.93 3.81 -10.20
N GLY A 105 14.82 4.10 -8.90
CA GLY A 105 14.28 5.39 -8.42
C GLY A 105 12.80 5.65 -8.73
N VAL A 106 12.12 4.74 -9.42
CA VAL A 106 10.68 4.86 -9.73
C VAL A 106 9.88 4.04 -8.73
N SER A 107 9.10 4.70 -7.88
CA SER A 107 8.11 4.06 -7.01
C SER A 107 6.72 4.03 -7.68
N ALA A 108 5.65 4.06 -6.89
CA ALA A 108 4.28 4.04 -7.40
C ALA A 108 3.48 5.27 -6.91
N GLY A 109 2.28 5.46 -7.45
CA GLY A 109 1.34 6.47 -6.99
C GLY A 109 1.71 7.92 -7.29
N GLY A 110 2.85 8.18 -7.93
CA GLY A 110 3.36 9.52 -8.23
C GLY A 110 4.36 10.05 -7.22
N MET A 111 4.75 9.24 -6.20
CA MET A 111 5.83 9.62 -5.26
C MET A 111 7.14 9.90 -6.00
N PRO A 112 7.98 10.81 -5.49
CA PRO A 112 7.81 11.59 -4.25
C PRO A 112 7.18 12.98 -4.42
N THR A 113 6.81 13.40 -5.63
CA THR A 113 6.53 14.82 -5.92
C THR A 113 5.07 15.16 -6.24
N ARG A 114 4.24 14.17 -6.52
CA ARG A 114 2.84 14.37 -6.91
C ARG A 114 1.99 13.16 -6.56
N VAL A 115 0.67 13.33 -6.58
CA VAL A 115 -0.30 12.25 -6.34
C VAL A 115 -0.96 11.85 -7.65
N LYS A 116 -0.74 10.61 -8.10
CA LYS A 116 -1.26 10.08 -9.36
C LYS A 116 -2.21 8.90 -9.22
N CYS A 117 -2.08 8.13 -8.15
CA CYS A 117 -2.89 6.92 -7.95
C CYS A 117 -3.05 6.63 -6.46
N LEU A 118 -4.26 6.84 -5.96
CA LEU A 118 -4.58 6.56 -4.55
C LEU A 118 -4.58 5.07 -4.23
N HIS A 119 -4.87 4.20 -5.20
CA HIS A 119 -4.78 2.74 -5.02
C HIS A 119 -3.37 2.29 -4.61
N ALA A 120 -2.35 2.84 -5.26
CA ALA A 120 -0.96 2.50 -4.95
C ALA A 120 -0.52 3.07 -3.59
N LEU A 121 -0.94 4.30 -3.27
CA LEU A 121 -0.58 4.96 -2.01
C LEU A 121 -1.29 4.34 -0.80
N ALA A 122 -2.59 4.05 -0.93
CA ALA A 122 -3.35 3.31 0.09
C ALA A 122 -2.81 1.87 0.25
N GLY A 123 -2.41 1.23 -0.85
CA GLY A 123 -1.74 -0.07 -0.82
C GLY A 123 -0.44 -0.04 0.00
N HIS A 124 0.39 0.98 -0.21
CA HIS A 124 1.60 1.19 0.57
C HIS A 124 1.31 1.46 2.05
N ALA A 125 0.39 2.38 2.37
CA ALA A 125 0.01 2.68 3.75
C ALA A 125 -0.49 1.45 4.50
N LEU A 126 -1.34 0.62 3.87
CA LEU A 126 -1.84 -0.62 4.46
C LEU A 126 -0.76 -1.68 4.67
N ALA A 127 0.23 -1.76 3.79
CA ALA A 127 1.31 -2.73 3.85
C ALA A 127 2.40 -2.35 4.85
N ALA A 128 2.83 -1.09 4.83
CA ALA A 128 3.92 -0.58 5.66
C ALA A 128 3.47 -0.15 7.07
N GLY A 129 2.17 0.08 7.24
CA GLY A 129 1.57 0.52 8.49
C GLY A 129 1.34 2.03 8.56
N PRO A 130 0.52 2.47 9.55
CA PRO A 130 0.16 3.87 9.73
C PRO A 130 1.39 4.77 9.92
N GLY A 131 1.36 5.97 9.35
CA GLY A 131 2.41 6.98 9.45
C GLY A 131 3.55 6.83 8.45
N VAL A 132 3.63 5.73 7.69
CA VAL A 132 4.67 5.54 6.68
C VAL A 132 4.34 6.29 5.39
N ASN A 133 3.10 6.24 4.92
CA ASN A 133 2.68 6.99 3.73
C ASN A 133 1.57 7.97 4.08
N PRO A 134 1.87 9.27 4.30
CA PRO A 134 0.90 10.24 4.78
C PRO A 134 -0.27 10.45 3.80
N ILE A 135 -0.04 10.42 2.51
CA ILE A 135 -1.09 10.57 1.51
C ILE A 135 -1.96 9.31 1.43
N GLY A 136 -1.36 8.13 1.58
CA GLY A 136 -2.11 6.87 1.67
C GLY A 136 -3.00 6.83 2.91
N ASP A 137 -2.49 7.27 4.06
CA ASP A 137 -3.24 7.36 5.31
C ASP A 137 -4.41 8.35 5.20
N LEU A 138 -4.18 9.54 4.63
CA LEU A 138 -5.23 10.53 4.37
C LEU A 138 -6.30 9.98 3.42
N ALA A 139 -5.91 9.27 2.38
CA ALA A 139 -6.86 8.65 1.45
C ALA A 139 -7.71 7.56 2.14
N LEU A 140 -7.11 6.72 2.98
CA LEU A 140 -7.83 5.72 3.76
C LEU A 140 -8.78 6.35 4.78
N ALA A 141 -8.36 7.43 5.45
CA ALA A 141 -9.20 8.14 6.41
C ALA A 141 -10.39 8.85 5.76
N ARG A 142 -10.23 9.32 4.51
CA ARG A 142 -11.30 10.02 3.75
C ARG A 142 -12.25 9.07 3.01
N GLY A 143 -11.81 7.83 2.77
CA GLY A 143 -12.60 6.81 2.05
C GLY A 143 -13.64 6.13 2.92
N ASP A 144 -14.72 5.64 2.30
CA ASP A 144 -15.81 4.92 3.00
C ASP A 144 -15.46 3.46 3.35
N TRP A 145 -14.18 3.10 3.34
CA TRP A 145 -13.71 1.77 3.67
C TRP A 145 -12.57 1.81 4.67
N SER A 146 -12.54 0.84 5.57
CA SER A 146 -11.44 0.66 6.52
C SER A 146 -11.16 -0.83 6.73
N PRO A 147 -9.89 -1.22 6.98
CA PRO A 147 -9.53 -2.62 7.21
C PRO A 147 -10.14 -3.20 8.50
N GLU A 148 -10.53 -2.36 9.46
CA GLU A 148 -11.20 -2.75 10.72
C GLU A 148 -12.70 -3.00 10.53
N ARG A 149 -13.28 -2.55 9.43
CA ARG A 149 -14.71 -2.68 9.12
C ARG A 149 -14.89 -3.39 7.79
N CYS A 150 -14.83 -4.72 7.79
CA CYS A 150 -15.08 -5.51 6.60
C CYS A 150 -16.58 -5.75 6.41
N THR A 151 -17.16 -5.15 5.38
CA THR A 151 -18.47 -5.57 4.89
C THR A 151 -18.26 -6.68 3.84
N ARG A 152 -18.47 -7.93 4.22
CA ARG A 152 -18.56 -9.01 3.25
C ARG A 152 -19.74 -8.73 2.32
N SER A 153 -19.51 -8.72 1.03
CA SER A 153 -20.55 -8.62 -0.02
C SER A 153 -21.37 -9.93 -0.17
N ARG A 154 -21.73 -10.56 0.94
CA ARG A 154 -22.78 -11.60 1.04
C ARG A 154 -23.45 -11.46 2.40
N GLY A 155 -24.42 -10.55 2.50
CA GLY A 155 -25.54 -10.69 3.41
C GLY A 155 -25.26 -10.68 4.92
N GLY A 156 -24.23 -10.03 5.43
CA GLY A 156 -23.99 -9.95 6.87
C GLY A 156 -22.88 -8.94 7.21
N ARG A 157 -23.25 -7.93 7.99
CA ARG A 157 -22.31 -6.99 8.61
C ARG A 157 -21.65 -7.70 9.78
N VAL A 158 -20.38 -8.09 9.65
CA VAL A 158 -19.60 -8.59 10.80
C VAL A 158 -18.70 -7.45 11.25
N THR A 159 -19.05 -6.81 12.34
CA THR A 159 -18.16 -5.87 13.04
C THR A 159 -17.27 -6.69 13.97
N VAL A 160 -16.02 -6.90 13.60
CA VAL A 160 -15.01 -7.52 14.46
C VAL A 160 -14.06 -6.42 14.92
N THR A 161 -14.01 -6.16 16.22
CA THR A 161 -13.11 -5.16 16.82
C THR A 161 -11.72 -5.76 16.99
N LEU A 162 -10.67 -4.98 16.74
CA LEU A 162 -9.25 -5.33 16.84
C LEU A 162 -8.80 -5.93 18.20
N ALA A 163 -9.63 -5.83 19.24
CA ALA A 163 -9.33 -6.36 20.58
C ALA A 163 -9.12 -7.89 20.63
N ALA A 164 -9.39 -8.64 19.56
CA ALA A 164 -9.28 -10.10 19.51
C ALA A 164 -7.95 -10.62 18.95
N TRP A 165 -7.07 -9.74 18.48
CA TRP A 165 -5.78 -10.16 17.90
C TRP A 165 -4.65 -9.64 18.78
N GLY A 166 -4.16 -10.53 19.70
CA GLY A 166 -2.96 -10.31 20.47
C GLY A 166 -1.71 -10.30 19.59
N VAL A 167 -1.50 -9.22 18.86
CA VAL A 167 -0.22 -8.95 18.20
C VAL A 167 0.62 -8.17 19.19
N SER A 168 1.46 -8.91 19.94
CA SER A 168 2.56 -8.29 20.69
C SER A 168 3.54 -7.66 19.68
N PRO A 169 3.93 -6.39 19.87
CA PRO A 169 5.00 -5.82 19.09
C PRO A 169 6.29 -6.58 19.37
N SER A 170 6.86 -7.22 18.36
CA SER A 170 8.17 -7.85 18.48
C SER A 170 9.19 -6.78 18.78
N SER A 171 9.75 -6.82 19.98
CA SER A 171 10.88 -6.01 20.42
C SER A 171 12.08 -6.27 19.51
N ARG A 172 12.38 -5.36 18.62
CA ARG A 172 13.69 -5.32 17.95
C ARG A 172 14.72 -4.93 19.01
N SER A 173 15.39 -5.89 19.57
CA SER A 173 16.55 -5.67 20.43
C SER A 173 17.68 -5.05 19.59
N ARG A 174 17.96 -3.77 19.81
CA ARG A 174 19.20 -3.14 19.37
C ARG A 174 20.33 -3.68 20.21
N SER A 175 21.11 -4.60 19.69
CA SER A 175 22.39 -4.97 20.27
C SER A 175 23.38 -3.80 20.09
N ARG A 176 23.64 -3.07 21.18
CA ARG A 176 24.79 -2.16 21.26
C ARG A 176 26.01 -3.02 21.56
N SER A 177 26.97 -3.04 20.68
CA SER A 177 28.32 -3.53 20.98
C SER A 177 29.09 -2.48 21.79
N PRO A 178 29.80 -2.84 22.88
CA PRO A 178 30.70 -1.94 23.55
C PRO A 178 32.04 -1.95 22.83
N HIS A 179 32.54 -0.76 22.52
CA HIS A 179 33.98 -0.58 22.23
C HIS A 179 34.72 -0.40 23.53
N SER A 180 35.72 -1.27 23.70
CA SER A 180 36.89 -1.01 24.52
C SER A 180 38.01 -0.56 23.63
#